data_4e9845f210fe4e53984c7e050cb34e6e
#
_entry.id   4e9845f210fe4e53984c7e050cb34e6e
#
_cell.length_a   1.000
_cell.length_b   1.000
_cell.length_c   1.000
_cell.angle_alpha   90.00
_cell.angle_beta   90.00
_cell.angle_gamma   90.00
#
_symmetry.space_group_name_H-M   'P 1'
#
loop_
_entity.id
_entity.type
_entity.pdbx_description
1 polymer ?
#
loop_
_entity_poly.entity_id
_entity_poly.type
_entity_poly.pdbx_seq_one_letter_code
_entity_poly.pdbx_strand_id
1 'polypeptide(L)'
;MSYLNKIMSPRSVAVIGASNKEHTIGSDIMKRLVEYGFTGKIFPINPKDSEIQGMTAYPSVLEVPEEIDMAVIVINAKYVLSAVDQCHQKGIKGIVVISAGFKETGGAGAELEAKLVNKVREYGMTCVGPNCLGVVNTDPKFRLDACFAESLPVRGDIGFVSQSGALGGGILNILQDLNLGFAQFISIGNQADVNADSAIEYWENVDDVKQILLYMESIADPKRFRALASRTTKKKPIIALKAGRSAAGASAASSHTGSLAGADKAADALLKQSGVIREFSL
;
A
#
# COMPACT_ATOMS: atom_id res chain seq x y z
N MET A 1 13.31 -5.65 13.45
CA MET A 1 11.86 -5.44 13.21
C MET A 1 11.70 -4.97 11.78
N SER A 2 10.75 -5.52 11.04
CA SER A 2 10.49 -5.09 9.65
C SER A 2 10.08 -3.62 9.62
N TYR A 3 10.60 -2.87 8.67
CA TYR A 3 10.27 -1.45 8.47
C TYR A 3 8.77 -1.21 8.24
N LEU A 4 8.03 -2.22 7.72
CA LEU A 4 6.58 -2.19 7.53
C LEU A 4 5.76 -2.09 8.82
N ASN A 5 6.31 -2.40 10.00
CA ASN A 5 5.58 -2.27 11.26
C ASN A 5 5.06 -0.84 11.52
N LYS A 6 5.82 0.19 11.12
CA LYS A 6 5.41 1.59 11.29
C LYS A 6 4.22 1.97 10.40
N ILE A 7 4.02 1.23 9.32
CA ILE A 7 2.87 1.42 8.41
C ILE A 7 1.70 0.52 8.82
N MET A 8 1.96 -0.75 9.14
CA MET A 8 0.90 -1.72 9.39
C MET A 8 0.39 -1.73 10.84
N SER A 9 1.15 -1.18 11.79
CA SER A 9 0.79 -1.18 13.21
C SER A 9 1.06 0.18 13.87
N PRO A 10 0.55 1.29 13.29
CA PRO A 10 0.78 2.63 13.80
C PRO A 10 -0.10 2.91 15.04
N ARG A 11 0.40 3.71 15.96
CA ARG A 11 -0.37 4.28 17.09
C ARG A 11 -0.91 5.68 16.78
N SER A 12 -0.42 6.27 15.70
CA SER A 12 -0.86 7.58 15.23
C SER A 12 -0.69 7.72 13.72
N VAL A 13 -1.67 8.36 13.08
CA VAL A 13 -1.73 8.56 11.62
C VAL A 13 -1.99 10.02 11.31
N ALA A 14 -1.13 10.63 10.50
CA ALA A 14 -1.42 11.92 9.87
C ALA A 14 -2.00 11.71 8.49
N VAL A 15 -3.08 12.42 8.14
CA VAL A 15 -3.67 12.40 6.79
C VAL A 15 -3.36 13.75 6.13
N ILE A 16 -2.33 13.78 5.28
CA ILE A 16 -1.89 15.00 4.56
C ILE A 16 -2.77 15.15 3.31
N GLY A 17 -3.61 16.19 3.31
CA GLY A 17 -4.65 16.39 2.31
C GLY A 17 -6.03 15.92 2.80
N ALA A 18 -6.21 15.77 4.11
CA ALA A 18 -7.52 15.57 4.72
C ALA A 18 -8.50 16.67 4.31
N SER A 19 -9.80 16.35 4.19
CA SER A 19 -10.79 17.29 3.65
C SER A 19 -12.18 17.03 4.23
N ASN A 20 -12.96 18.10 4.39
CA ASN A 20 -14.40 18.02 4.64
C ASN A 20 -15.22 17.85 3.34
N LYS A 21 -14.58 18.08 2.17
CA LYS A 21 -15.27 17.97 0.90
C LYS A 21 -15.56 16.51 0.58
N GLU A 22 -16.83 16.15 0.50
CA GLU A 22 -17.31 14.82 0.12
C GLU A 22 -16.73 14.37 -1.24
N HIS A 23 -16.60 13.08 -1.40
CA HIS A 23 -16.08 12.44 -2.62
C HIS A 23 -14.65 12.88 -2.99
N THR A 24 -13.85 13.25 -2.00
CA THR A 24 -12.41 13.39 -2.17
C THR A 24 -11.70 12.26 -1.42
N ILE A 25 -10.60 11.76 -1.99
CA ILE A 25 -9.84 10.66 -1.37
C ILE A 25 -9.43 11.02 0.07
N GLY A 26 -9.07 12.28 0.34
CA GLY A 26 -8.71 12.74 1.70
C GLY A 26 -9.89 12.68 2.68
N SER A 27 -11.12 12.98 2.22
CA SER A 27 -12.34 12.82 3.03
C SER A 27 -12.65 11.34 3.27
N ASP A 28 -12.51 10.51 2.24
CA ASP A 28 -12.81 9.08 2.31
C ASP A 28 -11.85 8.37 3.28
N ILE A 29 -10.54 8.64 3.20
CA ILE A 29 -9.54 8.09 4.15
C ILE A 29 -9.85 8.50 5.60
N MET A 30 -10.20 9.77 5.83
CA MET A 30 -10.58 10.25 7.16
C MET A 30 -11.81 9.49 7.68
N LYS A 31 -12.85 9.40 6.85
CA LYS A 31 -14.09 8.67 7.18
C LYS A 31 -13.81 7.20 7.48
N ARG A 32 -12.98 6.53 6.67
CA ARG A 32 -12.62 5.12 6.86
C ARG A 32 -11.89 4.87 8.17
N LEU A 33 -10.90 5.67 8.51
CA LEU A 33 -10.20 5.58 9.79
C LEU A 33 -11.16 5.69 10.98
N VAL A 34 -12.12 6.63 10.92
CA VAL A 34 -13.09 6.86 11.98
C VAL A 34 -14.14 5.74 12.04
N GLU A 35 -14.79 5.41 10.92
CA GLU A 35 -15.86 4.41 10.86
C GLU A 35 -15.38 3.00 11.18
N TYR A 36 -14.18 2.63 10.72
CA TYR A 36 -13.59 1.35 11.06
C TYR A 36 -13.13 1.30 12.53
N GLY A 37 -13.00 2.46 13.16
CA GLY A 37 -12.66 2.61 14.57
C GLY A 37 -11.17 2.42 14.83
N PHE A 38 -10.32 3.12 14.07
CA PHE A 38 -8.88 3.13 14.32
C PHE A 38 -8.59 3.44 15.79
N THR A 39 -7.79 2.62 16.44
CA THR A 39 -7.57 2.69 17.89
C THR A 39 -6.54 3.73 18.30
N GLY A 40 -5.78 4.24 17.34
CA GLY A 40 -4.75 5.27 17.57
C GLY A 40 -5.27 6.69 17.38
N LYS A 41 -4.35 7.65 17.33
CA LYS A 41 -4.65 9.06 17.10
C LYS A 41 -4.65 9.39 15.63
N ILE A 42 -5.62 10.21 15.18
CA ILE A 42 -5.72 10.71 13.82
C ILE A 42 -5.42 12.21 13.83
N PHE A 43 -4.52 12.63 12.94
CA PHE A 43 -4.16 14.04 12.77
C PHE A 43 -4.48 14.48 11.35
N PRO A 44 -5.63 15.17 11.13
CA PRO A 44 -5.93 15.77 9.84
C PRO A 44 -4.95 16.89 9.53
N ILE A 45 -4.36 16.88 8.32
CA ILE A 45 -3.44 17.94 7.88
C ILE A 45 -4.05 18.65 6.67
N ASN A 46 -4.38 19.94 6.87
CA ASN A 46 -4.94 20.79 5.83
C ASN A 46 -4.53 22.24 6.10
N PRO A 47 -3.92 22.96 5.13
CA PRO A 47 -3.45 24.32 5.35
C PRO A 47 -4.57 25.39 5.38
N LYS A 48 -5.84 25.02 5.10
CA LYS A 48 -6.96 25.94 4.99
C LYS A 48 -7.99 25.77 6.11
N ASP A 49 -8.26 24.52 6.48
CA ASP A 49 -9.31 24.19 7.44
C ASP A 49 -8.67 23.92 8.81
N SER A 50 -9.24 24.50 9.87
CA SER A 50 -8.81 24.27 11.27
C SER A 50 -9.52 23.08 11.92
N GLU A 51 -10.58 22.55 11.26
CA GLU A 51 -11.35 21.40 11.72
C GLU A 51 -11.76 20.54 10.52
N ILE A 52 -11.58 19.22 10.64
CA ILE A 52 -12.01 18.24 9.62
C ILE A 52 -12.71 17.09 10.32
N GLN A 53 -13.97 16.86 9.92
CA GLN A 53 -14.84 15.79 10.46
C GLN A 53 -14.89 15.79 12.00
N GLY A 54 -14.97 16.99 12.61
CA GLY A 54 -15.04 17.18 14.07
C GLY A 54 -13.69 17.05 14.81
N MET A 55 -12.59 16.90 14.07
CA MET A 55 -11.23 16.83 14.65
C MET A 55 -10.43 18.08 14.33
N THR A 56 -9.61 18.53 15.28
CA THR A 56 -8.65 19.62 15.05
C THR A 56 -7.72 19.28 13.90
N ALA A 57 -7.67 20.14 12.89
CA ALA A 57 -6.75 20.02 11.77
C ALA A 57 -5.55 20.95 11.94
N TYR A 58 -4.41 20.52 11.43
CA TYR A 58 -3.15 21.25 11.51
C TYR A 58 -2.71 21.68 10.11
N PRO A 59 -2.12 22.87 9.94
CA PRO A 59 -1.63 23.32 8.63
C PRO A 59 -0.50 22.46 8.06
N SER A 60 0.29 21.83 8.94
CA SER A 60 1.43 20.98 8.60
C SER A 60 1.63 19.91 9.67
N VAL A 61 2.25 18.79 9.30
CA VAL A 61 2.65 17.74 10.27
C VAL A 61 3.61 18.29 11.32
N LEU A 62 4.36 19.35 11.01
CA LEU A 62 5.31 19.99 11.94
C LEU A 62 4.61 20.67 13.11
N GLU A 63 3.37 21.12 12.92
CA GLU A 63 2.58 21.81 13.96
C GLU A 63 1.79 20.84 14.86
N VAL A 64 1.74 19.58 14.53
CA VAL A 64 1.16 18.55 15.41
C VAL A 64 2.04 18.44 16.67
N PRO A 65 1.49 18.61 17.89
CA PRO A 65 2.31 18.59 19.10
C PRO A 65 2.82 17.22 19.51
N GLU A 66 2.25 16.14 18.93
CA GLU A 66 2.52 14.76 19.28
C GLU A 66 3.39 14.05 18.23
N GLU A 67 3.91 12.88 18.61
CA GLU A 67 4.61 11.98 17.67
C GLU A 67 3.64 11.33 16.68
N ILE A 68 4.11 11.14 15.45
CA ILE A 68 3.34 10.53 14.38
C ILE A 68 4.11 9.31 13.86
N ASP A 69 3.48 8.13 13.91
CA ASP A 69 4.08 6.89 13.42
C ASP A 69 4.02 6.78 11.89
N MET A 70 2.88 7.18 11.29
CA MET A 70 2.61 7.04 9.86
C MET A 70 1.96 8.29 9.28
N ALA A 71 2.31 8.65 8.04
CA ALA A 71 1.58 9.64 7.26
C ALA A 71 0.97 9.03 5.99
N VAL A 72 -0.31 9.32 5.75
CA VAL A 72 -1.00 9.05 4.48
C VAL A 72 -1.01 10.35 3.68
N ILE A 73 -0.45 10.31 2.46
CA ILE A 73 -0.26 11.51 1.62
C ILE A 73 -1.23 11.45 0.44
N VAL A 74 -2.18 12.42 0.41
CA VAL A 74 -3.29 12.49 -0.54
C VAL A 74 -3.37 13.90 -1.15
N ILE A 75 -2.26 14.37 -1.69
CA ILE A 75 -2.14 15.71 -2.30
C ILE A 75 -1.64 15.62 -3.73
N ASN A 76 -1.68 16.74 -4.47
CA ASN A 76 -1.12 16.75 -5.82
C ASN A 76 0.38 16.33 -5.82
N ALA A 77 0.78 15.50 -6.78
CA ALA A 77 2.12 14.92 -6.87
C ALA A 77 3.25 15.95 -6.74
N LYS A 78 3.08 17.15 -7.29
CA LYS A 78 4.10 18.23 -7.23
C LYS A 78 4.45 18.68 -5.80
N TYR A 79 3.58 18.41 -4.82
CA TYR A 79 3.81 18.78 -3.42
C TYR A 79 4.28 17.62 -2.55
N VAL A 80 4.26 16.38 -3.07
CA VAL A 80 4.58 15.18 -2.28
C VAL A 80 6.00 15.20 -1.74
N LEU A 81 6.99 15.63 -2.54
CA LEU A 81 8.39 15.69 -2.09
C LEU A 81 8.56 16.64 -0.89
N SER A 82 7.88 17.79 -0.90
CA SER A 82 7.89 18.74 0.23
C SER A 82 7.21 18.15 1.46
N ALA A 83 6.10 17.42 1.28
CA ALA A 83 5.45 16.72 2.39
C ALA A 83 6.34 15.62 2.99
N VAL A 84 7.09 14.91 2.17
CA VAL A 84 8.07 13.90 2.64
C VAL A 84 9.20 14.56 3.45
N ASP A 85 9.67 15.75 3.05
CA ASP A 85 10.66 16.52 3.82
C ASP A 85 10.12 16.88 5.20
N GLN A 86 8.87 17.36 5.27
CA GLN A 86 8.20 17.66 6.54
C GLN A 86 8.00 16.40 7.39
N CYS A 87 7.61 15.28 6.79
CA CYS A 87 7.51 14.00 7.49
C CYS A 87 8.84 13.58 8.11
N HIS A 88 9.93 13.72 7.35
CA HIS A 88 11.28 13.43 7.87
C HIS A 88 11.65 14.34 9.04
N GLN A 89 11.46 15.66 8.93
CA GLN A 89 11.72 16.63 10.01
C GLN A 89 10.88 16.33 11.26
N LYS A 90 9.64 15.84 11.08
CA LYS A 90 8.76 15.42 12.18
C LYS A 90 9.16 14.08 12.79
N GLY A 91 10.06 13.33 12.17
CA GLY A 91 10.52 12.02 12.65
C GLY A 91 9.63 10.85 12.19
N ILE A 92 8.68 11.08 11.28
CA ILE A 92 7.81 10.04 10.72
C ILE A 92 8.65 9.06 9.89
N LYS A 93 8.48 7.76 10.12
CA LYS A 93 9.26 6.70 9.44
C LYS A 93 8.46 5.90 8.41
N GLY A 94 7.14 5.87 8.50
CA GLY A 94 6.27 5.19 7.56
C GLY A 94 5.41 6.18 6.77
N ILE A 95 5.39 6.07 5.44
CA ILE A 95 4.51 6.88 4.59
C ILE A 95 3.74 6.00 3.59
N VAL A 96 2.49 6.37 3.35
CA VAL A 96 1.64 5.78 2.31
C VAL A 96 1.28 6.89 1.33
N VAL A 97 1.79 6.82 0.11
CA VAL A 97 1.58 7.84 -0.92
C VAL A 97 0.46 7.38 -1.85
N ILE A 98 -0.75 7.86 -1.60
CA ILE A 98 -1.94 7.57 -2.43
C ILE A 98 -1.86 8.33 -3.76
N SER A 99 -1.29 9.52 -3.74
CA SER A 99 -1.19 10.44 -4.89
C SER A 99 -0.68 9.74 -6.14
N ALA A 100 -1.36 9.97 -7.27
CA ALA A 100 -0.92 9.62 -8.61
C ALA A 100 -0.19 10.79 -9.28
N GLY A 101 0.40 10.57 -10.46
CA GLY A 101 1.18 11.55 -11.21
C GLY A 101 2.70 11.27 -11.15
N PHE A 102 3.06 10.02 -10.96
CA PHE A 102 4.44 9.53 -10.89
C PHE A 102 4.80 8.70 -12.13
N LYS A 103 5.54 7.62 -11.97
CA LYS A 103 6.06 6.79 -13.06
C LYS A 103 4.98 6.30 -14.03
N GLU A 104 3.76 6.07 -13.58
CA GLU A 104 2.63 5.65 -14.41
C GLU A 104 2.26 6.67 -15.49
N THR A 105 2.66 7.94 -15.33
CA THR A 105 2.44 8.99 -16.33
C THR A 105 3.61 9.15 -17.29
N GLY A 106 4.72 8.42 -17.09
CA GLY A 106 5.95 8.53 -17.88
C GLY A 106 6.71 9.85 -17.64
N GLY A 107 7.75 10.09 -18.44
CA GLY A 107 8.49 11.36 -18.50
C GLY A 107 8.80 12.00 -17.14
N ALA A 108 8.28 13.20 -16.90
CA ALA A 108 8.48 13.96 -15.67
C ALA A 108 7.95 13.22 -14.40
N GLY A 109 6.93 12.38 -14.56
CA GLY A 109 6.41 11.56 -13.46
C GLY A 109 7.42 10.49 -13.01
N ALA A 110 8.13 9.87 -13.93
CA ALA A 110 9.18 8.91 -13.60
C ALA A 110 10.37 9.58 -12.90
N GLU A 111 10.75 10.79 -13.30
CA GLU A 111 11.77 11.57 -12.60
C GLU A 111 11.33 11.96 -11.18
N LEU A 112 10.06 12.31 -11.01
CA LEU A 112 9.50 12.64 -9.72
C LEU A 112 9.52 11.42 -8.76
N GLU A 113 9.18 10.23 -9.28
CA GLU A 113 9.25 8.99 -8.50
C GLU A 113 10.70 8.66 -8.11
N ALA A 114 11.66 8.82 -9.02
CA ALA A 114 13.07 8.62 -8.72
C ALA A 114 13.54 9.54 -7.58
N LYS A 115 13.12 10.82 -7.58
CA LYS A 115 13.39 11.76 -6.47
C LYS A 115 12.75 11.33 -5.17
N LEU A 116 11.51 10.82 -5.21
CA LEU A 116 10.81 10.26 -4.04
C LEU A 116 11.60 9.09 -3.45
N VAL A 117 11.98 8.11 -4.28
CA VAL A 117 12.77 6.94 -3.85
C VAL A 117 14.08 7.35 -3.19
N ASN A 118 14.79 8.31 -3.79
CA ASN A 118 16.06 8.80 -3.23
C ASN A 118 15.86 9.44 -1.85
N LYS A 119 14.84 10.30 -1.68
CA LYS A 119 14.52 10.91 -0.38
C LYS A 119 14.14 9.85 0.68
N VAL A 120 13.26 8.91 0.31
CA VAL A 120 12.83 7.83 1.21
C VAL A 120 14.04 7.03 1.73
N ARG A 121 14.97 6.70 0.85
CA ARG A 121 16.22 5.99 1.20
C ARG A 121 17.15 6.84 2.07
N GLU A 122 17.39 8.08 1.66
CA GLU A 122 18.25 9.02 2.39
C GLU A 122 17.74 9.26 3.82
N TYR A 123 16.43 9.39 3.99
CA TYR A 123 15.78 9.64 5.28
C TYR A 123 15.54 8.37 6.13
N GLY A 124 15.86 7.19 5.59
CA GLY A 124 15.61 5.91 6.24
C GLY A 124 14.13 5.69 6.55
N MET A 125 13.26 6.13 5.64
CA MET A 125 11.81 5.96 5.70
C MET A 125 11.38 4.70 4.93
N THR A 126 10.14 4.28 5.12
CA THR A 126 9.49 3.23 4.33
C THR A 126 8.29 3.82 3.60
N CYS A 127 8.16 3.54 2.31
CA CYS A 127 7.11 4.10 1.46
C CYS A 127 6.27 3.00 0.78
N VAL A 128 4.95 3.03 1.00
CA VAL A 128 3.97 2.28 0.21
C VAL A 128 3.43 3.19 -0.89
N GLY A 129 3.33 2.69 -2.11
CA GLY A 129 2.95 3.46 -3.29
C GLY A 129 4.15 3.96 -4.08
N PRO A 130 4.06 5.12 -4.76
CA PRO A 130 2.87 5.98 -4.96
C PRO A 130 1.79 5.34 -5.84
N ASN A 131 0.70 6.08 -6.11
CA ASN A 131 -0.39 5.63 -6.96
C ASN A 131 -1.01 4.31 -6.45
N CYS A 132 -1.37 4.28 -5.17
CA CYS A 132 -1.89 3.09 -4.50
C CYS A 132 -3.26 3.36 -3.85
N LEU A 133 -3.96 2.28 -3.48
CA LEU A 133 -5.26 2.35 -2.82
C LEU A 133 -5.14 2.62 -1.31
N GLY A 134 -4.02 2.27 -0.72
CA GLY A 134 -3.78 2.38 0.72
C GLY A 134 -3.44 1.06 1.41
N VAL A 135 -3.59 1.05 2.72
CA VAL A 135 -3.25 -0.10 3.58
C VAL A 135 -4.35 -0.35 4.61
N VAL A 136 -4.53 -1.62 4.98
CA VAL A 136 -5.48 -2.05 6.01
C VAL A 136 -4.83 -3.05 6.96
N ASN A 137 -5.12 -2.93 8.25
CA ASN A 137 -4.82 -3.94 9.26
C ASN A 137 -6.06 -4.17 10.13
N THR A 138 -6.61 -5.36 10.08
CA THR A 138 -7.86 -5.72 10.77
C THR A 138 -7.64 -6.21 12.21
N ASP A 139 -6.39 -6.27 12.69
CA ASP A 139 -6.13 -6.60 14.10
C ASP A 139 -6.90 -5.63 15.02
N PRO A 140 -7.71 -6.13 15.97
CA PRO A 140 -8.47 -5.31 16.91
C PRO A 140 -7.63 -4.32 17.72
N LYS A 141 -6.32 -4.55 17.84
CA LYS A 141 -5.39 -3.64 18.49
C LYS A 141 -5.16 -2.36 17.69
N PHE A 142 -5.34 -2.40 16.37
CA PHE A 142 -5.08 -1.27 15.49
C PHE A 142 -6.33 -0.80 14.75
N ARG A 143 -7.11 -1.72 14.17
CA ARG A 143 -8.29 -1.40 13.35
C ARG A 143 -7.98 -0.32 12.32
N LEU A 144 -6.86 -0.50 11.63
CA LEU A 144 -6.38 0.46 10.63
C LEU A 144 -7.10 0.25 9.31
N ASP A 145 -7.82 1.25 8.83
CA ASP A 145 -8.33 1.32 7.46
C ASP A 145 -7.92 2.66 6.83
N ALA A 146 -6.67 2.73 6.40
CA ALA A 146 -6.10 3.85 5.65
C ALA A 146 -6.15 3.56 4.14
N CYS A 147 -7.33 3.15 3.66
CA CYS A 147 -7.62 2.76 2.29
C CYS A 147 -8.90 3.46 1.83
N PHE A 148 -9.01 3.85 0.56
CA PHE A 148 -10.23 4.46 0.02
C PHE A 148 -11.09 3.47 -0.80
N ALA A 149 -11.05 2.17 -0.45
CA ALA A 149 -11.96 1.17 -1.00
C ALA A 149 -13.40 1.42 -0.51
N GLU A 150 -14.41 0.98 -1.27
CA GLU A 150 -15.82 1.22 -0.91
C GLU A 150 -16.29 0.39 0.29
N SER A 151 -15.83 -0.87 0.40
CA SER A 151 -16.24 -1.80 1.46
C SER A 151 -15.42 -1.67 2.73
N LEU A 152 -16.05 -1.84 3.90
CA LEU A 152 -15.33 -1.98 5.18
C LEU A 152 -14.62 -3.33 5.24
N PRO A 153 -13.41 -3.40 5.78
CA PRO A 153 -12.67 -4.65 5.83
C PRO A 153 -13.29 -5.64 6.83
N VAL A 154 -13.43 -6.89 6.38
CA VAL A 154 -13.81 -8.03 7.24
C VAL A 154 -12.54 -8.67 7.78
N ARG A 155 -12.52 -8.97 9.09
CA ARG A 155 -11.39 -9.64 9.73
C ARG A 155 -11.28 -11.09 9.28
N GLY A 156 -10.07 -11.51 8.96
CA GLY A 156 -9.70 -12.87 8.61
C GLY A 156 -8.20 -13.11 8.78
N ASP A 157 -7.65 -14.03 8.01
CA ASP A 157 -6.26 -14.49 8.13
C ASP A 157 -5.44 -14.38 6.84
N ILE A 158 -5.99 -13.73 5.81
CA ILE A 158 -5.31 -13.50 4.53
C ILE A 158 -4.45 -12.25 4.62
N GLY A 159 -3.16 -12.35 4.29
CA GLY A 159 -2.34 -11.20 3.91
C GLY A 159 -2.48 -10.98 2.41
N PHE A 160 -3.06 -9.85 1.99
CA PHE A 160 -3.28 -9.56 0.57
C PHE A 160 -2.44 -8.37 0.11
N VAL A 161 -1.59 -8.58 -0.90
CA VAL A 161 -0.90 -7.50 -1.59
C VAL A 161 -1.37 -7.37 -3.03
N SER A 162 -1.70 -6.14 -3.45
CA SER A 162 -2.13 -5.85 -4.81
C SER A 162 -1.28 -4.76 -5.44
N GLN A 163 -0.77 -5.02 -6.64
CA GLN A 163 -0.09 -4.02 -7.47
C GLN A 163 -1.09 -3.09 -8.16
N SER A 164 -2.30 -3.59 -8.48
CA SER A 164 -3.39 -2.78 -9.03
C SER A 164 -4.32 -2.29 -7.92
N GLY A 165 -4.50 -0.97 -7.80
CA GLY A 165 -5.46 -0.37 -6.86
C GLY A 165 -6.90 -0.77 -7.20
N ALA A 166 -7.34 -0.57 -8.44
CA ALA A 166 -8.70 -0.87 -8.88
C ALA A 166 -9.08 -2.34 -8.68
N LEU A 167 -8.20 -3.26 -9.09
CA LEU A 167 -8.45 -4.68 -8.91
C LEU A 167 -8.37 -5.09 -7.43
N GLY A 168 -7.43 -4.50 -6.67
CA GLY A 168 -7.36 -4.70 -5.23
C GLY A 168 -8.68 -4.35 -4.55
N GLY A 169 -9.25 -3.18 -4.86
CA GLY A 169 -10.57 -2.77 -4.36
C GLY A 169 -11.69 -3.73 -4.77
N GLY A 170 -11.71 -4.18 -6.03
CA GLY A 170 -12.68 -5.16 -6.51
C GLY A 170 -12.59 -6.50 -5.77
N ILE A 171 -11.37 -6.99 -5.50
CA ILE A 171 -11.17 -8.23 -4.73
C ILE A 171 -11.66 -8.04 -3.28
N LEU A 172 -11.40 -6.87 -2.64
CA LEU A 172 -11.89 -6.60 -1.30
C LEU A 172 -13.43 -6.67 -1.23
N ASN A 173 -14.14 -6.15 -2.24
CA ASN A 173 -15.60 -6.25 -2.32
C ASN A 173 -16.05 -7.71 -2.47
N ILE A 174 -15.42 -8.47 -3.37
CA ILE A 174 -15.73 -9.90 -3.55
C ILE A 174 -15.50 -10.70 -2.27
N LEU A 175 -14.39 -10.45 -1.56
CA LEU A 175 -14.11 -11.12 -0.29
C LEU A 175 -15.19 -10.80 0.77
N GLN A 176 -15.65 -9.55 0.81
CA GLN A 176 -16.74 -9.15 1.70
C GLN A 176 -18.05 -9.89 1.37
N ASP A 177 -18.44 -9.94 0.08
CA ASP A 177 -19.64 -10.62 -0.37
C ASP A 177 -19.62 -12.13 -0.06
N LEU A 178 -18.43 -12.73 -0.11
CA LEU A 178 -18.21 -14.12 0.25
C LEU A 178 -18.02 -14.34 1.76
N ASN A 179 -18.10 -13.29 2.56
CA ASN A 179 -17.79 -13.29 3.99
C ASN A 179 -16.39 -13.86 4.30
N LEU A 180 -15.44 -13.62 3.40
CA LEU A 180 -14.03 -13.94 3.56
C LEU A 180 -13.30 -12.69 4.03
N GLY A 181 -12.56 -12.82 5.12
CA GLY A 181 -11.82 -11.72 5.69
C GLY A 181 -10.32 -11.79 5.40
N PHE A 182 -9.65 -10.67 5.60
CA PHE A 182 -8.20 -10.60 5.53
C PHE A 182 -7.61 -10.00 6.83
N ALA A 183 -6.40 -10.42 7.17
CA ALA A 183 -5.67 -9.88 8.31
C ALA A 183 -5.10 -8.51 7.96
N GLN A 184 -4.45 -8.43 6.79
CA GLN A 184 -3.79 -7.22 6.33
C GLN A 184 -3.89 -7.10 4.80
N PHE A 185 -4.02 -5.85 4.33
CA PHE A 185 -4.00 -5.51 2.90
C PHE A 185 -2.98 -4.41 2.64
N ILE A 186 -2.22 -4.55 1.56
CA ILE A 186 -1.26 -3.55 1.09
C ILE A 186 -1.46 -3.35 -0.42
N SER A 187 -1.91 -2.15 -0.83
CA SER A 187 -1.86 -1.75 -2.22
C SER A 187 -0.50 -1.12 -2.49
N ILE A 188 0.33 -1.77 -3.30
CA ILE A 188 1.71 -1.31 -3.54
C ILE A 188 1.83 -0.31 -4.68
N GLY A 189 0.80 -0.13 -5.51
CA GLY A 189 0.78 0.84 -6.61
C GLY A 189 2.00 0.69 -7.53
N ASN A 190 2.75 1.78 -7.72
CA ASN A 190 3.97 1.78 -8.53
C ASN A 190 5.13 0.96 -7.92
N GLN A 191 4.99 0.49 -6.67
CA GLN A 191 6.01 -0.28 -5.92
C GLN A 191 7.41 0.39 -5.92
N ALA A 192 7.43 1.68 -5.64
CA ALA A 192 8.66 2.47 -5.67
C ALA A 192 9.68 2.05 -4.59
N ASP A 193 9.19 1.62 -3.42
CA ASP A 193 10.01 1.13 -2.30
C ASP A 193 9.46 -0.22 -1.79
N VAL A 194 8.27 -0.24 -1.18
CA VAL A 194 7.60 -1.48 -0.77
C VAL A 194 7.02 -2.19 -1.99
N ASN A 195 7.36 -3.47 -2.13
CA ASN A 195 6.92 -4.35 -3.21
C ASN A 195 6.38 -5.69 -2.64
N ALA A 196 6.03 -6.64 -3.51
CA ALA A 196 5.53 -7.95 -3.10
C ALA A 196 6.53 -8.71 -2.21
N ASP A 197 7.83 -8.61 -2.51
CA ASP A 197 8.88 -9.27 -1.72
C ASP A 197 8.91 -8.74 -0.29
N SER A 198 8.76 -7.42 -0.12
CA SER A 198 8.71 -6.76 1.19
C SER A 198 7.51 -7.22 2.02
N ALA A 199 6.36 -7.41 1.38
CA ALA A 199 5.15 -7.93 2.02
C ALA A 199 5.30 -9.39 2.44
N ILE A 200 5.84 -10.26 1.57
CA ILE A 200 6.12 -11.67 1.89
C ILE A 200 7.08 -11.78 3.08
N GLU A 201 8.19 -11.02 3.04
CA GLU A 201 9.19 -11.01 4.12
C GLU A 201 8.59 -10.55 5.45
N TYR A 202 7.74 -9.54 5.42
CA TYR A 202 7.03 -9.05 6.60
C TYR A 202 6.05 -10.08 7.14
N TRP A 203 5.18 -10.63 6.30
CA TRP A 203 4.14 -11.57 6.70
C TRP A 203 4.65 -12.97 7.05
N GLU A 204 5.87 -13.31 6.67
CA GLU A 204 6.47 -14.59 7.09
C GLU A 204 6.41 -14.78 8.61
N ASN A 205 6.51 -13.67 9.37
CA ASN A 205 6.59 -13.67 10.83
C ASN A 205 5.39 -12.96 11.51
N VAL A 206 4.31 -12.69 10.80
CA VAL A 206 3.07 -12.13 11.36
C VAL A 206 2.09 -13.28 11.59
N ASP A 207 1.82 -13.58 12.86
CA ASP A 207 1.00 -14.75 13.25
C ASP A 207 -0.45 -14.68 12.77
N ASP A 208 -1.04 -13.49 12.68
CA ASP A 208 -2.41 -13.29 12.20
C ASP A 208 -2.55 -13.57 10.70
N VAL A 209 -1.46 -13.53 9.94
CA VAL A 209 -1.47 -13.89 8.52
C VAL A 209 -1.16 -15.38 8.38
N LYS A 210 -2.12 -16.17 7.92
CA LYS A 210 -1.97 -17.62 7.71
C LYS A 210 -1.71 -18.00 6.25
N GLN A 211 -2.17 -17.17 5.33
CA GLN A 211 -1.99 -17.35 3.89
C GLN A 211 -1.73 -16.00 3.22
N ILE A 212 -1.02 -16.01 2.10
CA ILE A 212 -0.63 -14.80 1.38
C ILE A 212 -1.24 -14.83 -0.02
N LEU A 213 -1.99 -13.79 -0.36
CA LEU A 213 -2.56 -13.58 -1.69
C LEU A 213 -1.78 -12.47 -2.38
N LEU A 214 -1.33 -12.73 -3.62
CA LEU A 214 -0.57 -11.78 -4.43
C LEU A 214 -1.32 -11.50 -5.74
N TYR A 215 -1.61 -10.24 -6.00
CA TYR A 215 -1.91 -9.78 -7.35
C TYR A 215 -0.72 -9.00 -7.89
N MET A 216 -0.10 -9.51 -8.95
CA MET A 216 1.14 -8.97 -9.50
C MET A 216 1.06 -8.73 -11.01
N GLU A 217 1.54 -7.59 -11.46
CA GLU A 217 1.73 -7.25 -12.87
C GLU A 217 3.19 -7.50 -13.30
N SER A 218 4.12 -7.32 -12.37
CA SER A 218 5.57 -7.55 -12.58
C SER A 218 6.22 -8.12 -11.32
N ILE A 219 7.37 -8.76 -11.50
CA ILE A 219 8.25 -9.22 -10.41
C ILE A 219 9.53 -8.41 -10.52
N ALA A 220 9.80 -7.55 -9.53
CA ALA A 220 10.91 -6.59 -9.58
C ALA A 220 12.28 -7.28 -9.49
N ASP A 221 12.43 -8.22 -8.55
CA ASP A 221 13.65 -9.02 -8.37
C ASP A 221 13.30 -10.51 -8.29
N PRO A 222 13.36 -11.25 -9.42
CA PRO A 222 13.03 -12.68 -9.45
C PRO A 222 13.90 -13.55 -8.53
N LYS A 223 15.16 -13.17 -8.29
CA LYS A 223 16.06 -13.94 -7.42
C LYS A 223 15.66 -13.78 -5.96
N ARG A 224 15.41 -12.55 -5.53
CA ARG A 224 14.94 -12.26 -4.17
C ARG A 224 13.55 -12.86 -3.93
N PHE A 225 12.62 -12.68 -4.87
CA PHE A 225 11.28 -13.28 -4.81
C PHE A 225 11.37 -14.79 -4.58
N ARG A 226 12.16 -15.50 -5.41
CA ARG A 226 12.35 -16.96 -5.28
C ARG A 226 12.87 -17.35 -3.90
N ALA A 227 13.89 -16.67 -3.40
CA ALA A 227 14.48 -16.99 -2.10
C ALA A 227 13.47 -16.82 -0.96
N LEU A 228 12.72 -15.69 -0.95
CA LEU A 228 11.71 -15.39 0.05
C LEU A 228 10.51 -16.33 -0.06
N ALA A 229 9.93 -16.48 -1.24
CA ALA A 229 8.75 -17.30 -1.45
C ALA A 229 9.04 -18.77 -1.12
N SER A 230 10.16 -19.36 -1.59
CA SER A 230 10.52 -20.75 -1.28
C SER A 230 10.72 -21.01 0.22
N ARG A 231 11.08 -20.00 0.99
CA ARG A 231 11.20 -20.10 2.45
C ARG A 231 9.83 -19.97 3.12
N THR A 232 9.05 -18.99 2.68
CA THR A 232 7.75 -18.67 3.29
C THR A 232 6.69 -19.74 2.99
N THR A 233 6.69 -20.33 1.77
CA THR A 233 5.74 -21.39 1.38
C THR A 233 5.86 -22.67 2.23
N LYS A 234 6.95 -22.88 2.93
CA LYS A 234 7.10 -23.95 3.92
C LYS A 234 6.31 -23.71 5.21
N LYS A 235 5.89 -22.48 5.46
CA LYS A 235 5.15 -22.06 6.67
C LYS A 235 3.72 -21.65 6.35
N LYS A 236 3.53 -20.94 5.24
CA LYS A 236 2.26 -20.32 4.86
C LYS A 236 2.06 -20.47 3.35
N PRO A 237 0.90 -20.92 2.85
CA PRO A 237 0.63 -20.95 1.43
C PRO A 237 0.70 -19.53 0.85
N ILE A 238 1.29 -19.43 -0.35
CA ILE A 238 1.29 -18.21 -1.17
C ILE A 238 0.52 -18.53 -2.44
N ILE A 239 -0.52 -17.76 -2.71
CA ILE A 239 -1.35 -17.86 -3.92
C ILE A 239 -1.10 -16.60 -4.74
N ALA A 240 -0.80 -16.75 -6.02
CA ALA A 240 -0.48 -15.63 -6.89
C ALA A 240 -1.33 -15.62 -8.17
N LEU A 241 -1.90 -14.46 -8.45
CA LEU A 241 -2.49 -14.12 -9.73
C LEU A 241 -1.57 -13.16 -10.44
N LYS A 242 -0.92 -13.63 -11.54
CA LYS A 242 0.02 -12.84 -12.34
C LYS A 242 -0.69 -12.33 -13.59
N ALA A 243 -0.86 -11.01 -13.69
CA ALA A 243 -1.41 -10.35 -14.88
C ALA A 243 -0.46 -10.45 -16.11
N GLY A 244 -0.99 -10.15 -17.28
CA GLY A 244 -0.19 -10.10 -18.52
C GLY A 244 0.11 -11.46 -19.15
N ARG A 245 -0.81 -12.41 -19.05
CA ARG A 245 -0.69 -13.78 -19.58
C ARG A 245 -0.76 -13.86 -21.11
N SER A 246 -1.67 -13.12 -21.71
CA SER A 246 -1.79 -13.02 -23.18
C SER A 246 -0.91 -11.89 -23.71
N ALA A 247 -0.60 -11.91 -25.02
CA ALA A 247 0.12 -10.82 -25.67
C ALA A 247 -0.59 -9.47 -25.49
N ALA A 248 -1.93 -9.45 -25.58
CA ALA A 248 -2.73 -8.25 -25.33
C ALA A 248 -2.66 -7.82 -23.87
N GLY A 249 -2.77 -8.76 -22.92
CA GLY A 249 -2.65 -8.48 -21.48
C GLY A 249 -1.23 -8.04 -21.09
N ALA A 250 -0.19 -8.60 -21.73
CA ALA A 250 1.19 -8.17 -21.53
C ALA A 250 1.41 -6.74 -22.04
N SER A 251 0.86 -6.38 -23.19
CA SER A 251 0.88 -5.02 -23.72
C SER A 251 0.14 -4.03 -22.82
N ALA A 252 -1.04 -4.40 -22.31
CA ALA A 252 -1.81 -3.58 -21.39
C ALA A 252 -1.08 -3.36 -20.05
N ALA A 253 -0.53 -4.42 -19.44
CA ALA A 253 0.25 -4.33 -18.21
C ALA A 253 1.52 -3.47 -18.42
N SER A 254 2.21 -3.64 -19.53
CA SER A 254 3.41 -2.86 -19.91
C SER A 254 3.09 -1.37 -20.09
N SER A 255 1.98 -1.05 -20.73
CA SER A 255 1.53 0.33 -20.94
C SER A 255 1.11 0.99 -19.61
N HIS A 256 0.53 0.22 -18.67
CA HIS A 256 0.05 0.72 -17.40
C HIS A 256 1.18 0.92 -16.37
N THR A 257 2.15 0.01 -16.33
CA THR A 257 3.20 0.02 -15.28
C THR A 257 4.54 0.53 -15.76
N GLY A 258 4.71 0.74 -17.08
CA GLY A 258 5.99 1.09 -17.71
C GLY A 258 7.07 -0.01 -17.55
N SER A 259 6.69 -1.22 -17.12
CA SER A 259 7.60 -2.34 -16.94
C SER A 259 7.48 -3.33 -18.11
N LEU A 260 8.60 -3.89 -18.55
CA LEU A 260 8.61 -5.01 -19.50
C LEU A 260 7.95 -6.22 -18.83
N ALA A 261 6.78 -6.65 -19.35
CA ALA A 261 6.17 -7.89 -18.93
C ALA A 261 7.10 -9.04 -19.36
N GLY A 262 7.71 -9.72 -18.41
CA GLY A 262 8.50 -10.93 -18.66
C GLY A 262 7.63 -12.00 -19.31
N ALA A 263 8.24 -12.90 -20.09
CA ALA A 263 7.52 -14.01 -20.71
C ALA A 263 6.74 -14.78 -19.65
N ASP A 264 5.45 -15.02 -19.88
CA ASP A 264 4.55 -15.69 -18.94
C ASP A 264 5.07 -17.08 -18.50
N LYS A 265 5.73 -17.81 -19.41
CA LYS A 265 6.41 -19.08 -19.12
C LYS A 265 7.51 -18.96 -18.07
N ALA A 266 8.28 -17.84 -18.09
CA ALA A 266 9.33 -17.63 -17.10
C ALA A 266 8.74 -17.30 -15.72
N ALA A 267 7.67 -16.50 -15.68
CA ALA A 267 6.93 -16.24 -14.45
C ALA A 267 6.31 -17.52 -13.86
N ASP A 268 5.71 -18.37 -14.72
CA ASP A 268 5.16 -19.66 -14.33
C ASP A 268 6.21 -20.59 -13.70
N ALA A 269 7.35 -20.74 -14.37
CA ALA A 269 8.46 -21.53 -13.88
C ALA A 269 8.99 -21.02 -12.54
N LEU A 270 9.11 -19.68 -12.39
CA LEU A 270 9.57 -19.04 -11.15
C LEU A 270 8.59 -19.31 -10.00
N LEU A 271 7.29 -19.07 -10.21
CA LEU A 271 6.26 -19.27 -9.18
C LEU A 271 6.22 -20.75 -8.74
N LYS A 272 6.20 -21.68 -9.70
CA LYS A 272 6.21 -23.11 -9.44
C LYS A 272 7.45 -23.57 -8.66
N GLN A 273 8.64 -23.13 -9.07
CA GLN A 273 9.89 -23.45 -8.37
C GLN A 273 9.97 -22.83 -6.97
N SER A 274 9.22 -21.76 -6.71
CA SER A 274 9.14 -21.09 -5.41
C SER A 274 8.08 -21.72 -4.48
N GLY A 275 7.36 -22.75 -4.94
CA GLY A 275 6.26 -23.37 -4.20
C GLY A 275 4.98 -22.50 -4.14
N VAL A 276 4.89 -21.48 -4.97
CA VAL A 276 3.74 -20.58 -5.05
C VAL A 276 2.65 -21.23 -5.91
N ILE A 277 1.41 -21.24 -5.41
CA ILE A 277 0.24 -21.66 -6.14
C ILE A 277 -0.14 -20.55 -7.11
N ARG A 278 -0.13 -20.84 -8.41
CA ARG A 278 -0.51 -19.88 -9.44
C ARG A 278 -1.94 -20.07 -9.86
N GLU A 279 -2.74 -19.01 -9.77
CA GLU A 279 -4.10 -18.96 -10.30
C GLU A 279 -4.15 -18.11 -11.58
N PHE A 280 -5.13 -18.39 -12.43
CA PHE A 280 -5.26 -17.83 -13.77
C PHE A 280 -6.51 -16.97 -13.96
N SER A 281 -7.40 -16.97 -13.00
CA SER A 281 -8.61 -16.13 -12.92
C SER A 281 -8.91 -15.80 -11.46
N LEU A 282 -9.70 -14.76 -11.28
CA LEU A 282 -10.33 -14.42 -9.99
C LEU A 282 -11.50 -15.34 -9.74
#